data_951270e509a44344f5d7e043d5f26403
#
_entry.id   951270e509a44344f5d7e043d5f26403
#
_cell.length_a   1.000
_cell.length_b   1.000
_cell.length_c   1.000
_cell.angle_alpha   90.00
_cell.angle_beta   90.00
_cell.angle_gamma   90.00
#
_symmetry.space_group_name_H-M   'P 1'
#
loop_
_entity.id
_entity.type
_entity.pdbx_description
1 polymer ?
#
loop_
_entity_poly.entity_id
_entity_poly.type
_entity_poly.pdbx_seq_one_letter_code
_entity_poly.pdbx_strand_id
1 'polypeptide(L)'
;MDTILSKITFYKSKDNKEGDITFDAINAHVCNLDSCKELRFDNYYYVNTLDEFQIHDDIYCKLINLQIDKDNVNSYSLEIYSYVLQLSELKLFIGELKKKFLYERNNKLDNLKYYFDEHHCPLMKNSNNAIKFTSAPNELSFTMTRFNTNKSLKNVFGSHLKLVKERMDLFTNNPEWYVKKGIPYTLGILLHGPPGTGKTSIIKAIAKDTNRHIFNIKLHADTTKTQLNNLFFNEDVTVLKNGKSEIYNIPLDERIYVMEDVDCDNEILLDRAFKTIEEPKTQTFTDFEQSFEARYDQYSNRDNFAHVPRKGMPRDNKEQYPVDILEDTTEKLTLSFILNILDGILETPGRILIMTSNYPEKLDKALIRPGRIDINLRVGYCD
;
A
#
# COMPACT_ATOMS: atom_id res chain seq x y z
N MET A 1 18.32 -47.90 -6.38
CA MET A 1 17.45 -46.74 -6.09
C MET A 1 18.23 -45.88 -5.16
N ASP A 2 18.66 -44.74 -5.62
CA ASP A 2 19.41 -43.82 -4.80
C ASP A 2 18.45 -43.22 -3.76
N THR A 3 18.83 -43.29 -2.49
CA THR A 3 18.00 -42.80 -1.38
C THR A 3 18.14 -41.31 -1.29
N ILE A 4 17.02 -40.57 -1.32
CA ILE A 4 17.01 -39.11 -1.12
C ILE A 4 17.66 -38.80 0.25
N LEU A 5 18.74 -38.01 0.23
CA LEU A 5 19.44 -37.61 1.44
C LEU A 5 18.76 -36.43 2.16
N SER A 6 18.29 -35.46 1.39
CA SER A 6 17.60 -34.28 1.91
C SER A 6 16.46 -33.82 1.02
N LYS A 7 15.37 -33.27 1.61
CA LYS A 7 14.25 -32.73 0.86
C LYS A 7 13.53 -31.61 1.61
N ILE A 8 12.93 -30.70 0.86
CA ILE A 8 12.07 -29.62 1.37
C ILE A 8 10.86 -29.51 0.46
N THR A 9 9.66 -29.53 1.04
CA THR A 9 8.40 -29.37 0.31
C THR A 9 7.86 -27.97 0.50
N PHE A 10 7.49 -27.32 -0.59
CA PHE A 10 6.88 -25.99 -0.62
C PHE A 10 5.42 -26.14 -1.03
N TYR A 11 4.56 -25.42 -0.32
CA TYR A 11 3.11 -25.49 -0.53
C TYR A 11 2.52 -24.09 -0.69
N LYS A 12 1.65 -23.90 -1.67
CA LYS A 12 0.86 -22.68 -1.89
C LYS A 12 -0.61 -23.05 -2.02
N SER A 13 -1.47 -22.35 -1.30
CA SER A 13 -2.92 -22.47 -1.40
C SER A 13 -3.53 -21.10 -1.70
N LYS A 14 -4.66 -21.11 -2.39
CA LYS A 14 -5.43 -19.89 -2.69
C LYS A 14 -5.86 -19.13 -1.43
N ASP A 15 -6.03 -19.85 -0.31
CA ASP A 15 -6.42 -19.26 0.98
C ASP A 15 -5.26 -18.56 1.70
N ASN A 16 -4.01 -18.88 1.36
CA ASN A 16 -2.81 -18.20 1.87
C ASN A 16 -2.55 -16.93 1.05
N LYS A 17 -3.18 -15.82 1.47
CA LYS A 17 -3.04 -14.51 0.80
C LYS A 17 -1.67 -13.85 1.02
N GLU A 18 -0.92 -14.23 2.05
CA GLU A 18 0.46 -13.79 2.24
C GLU A 18 1.37 -14.62 1.34
N GLY A 19 1.86 -14.01 0.26
CA GLY A 19 2.80 -14.62 -0.66
C GLY A 19 4.08 -15.01 0.09
N ASP A 20 4.34 -16.31 0.22
CA ASP A 20 5.66 -16.76 0.69
C ASP A 20 6.69 -16.41 -0.39
N ILE A 21 7.45 -15.33 -0.15
CA ILE A 21 8.52 -14.85 -1.03
C ILE A 21 9.49 -15.99 -1.40
N THR A 22 9.70 -16.93 -0.49
CA THR A 22 10.56 -18.09 -0.73
C THR A 22 9.95 -19.01 -1.78
N PHE A 23 8.64 -19.27 -1.69
CA PHE A 23 7.93 -20.04 -2.69
C PHE A 23 7.96 -19.33 -4.06
N ASP A 24 7.68 -18.03 -4.09
CA ASP A 24 7.68 -17.25 -5.34
C ASP A 24 9.07 -17.22 -6.00
N ALA A 25 10.14 -17.13 -5.20
CA ALA A 25 11.52 -17.19 -5.68
C ALA A 25 11.86 -18.54 -6.31
N ILE A 26 11.47 -19.64 -5.65
CA ILE A 26 11.68 -20.99 -6.14
C ILE A 26 10.88 -21.22 -7.42
N ASN A 27 9.60 -20.90 -7.41
CA ASN A 27 8.73 -21.09 -8.55
C ASN A 27 9.22 -20.28 -9.76
N ALA A 28 9.61 -19.03 -9.58
CA ALA A 28 10.17 -18.20 -10.65
C ALA A 28 11.47 -18.78 -11.20
N HIS A 29 12.36 -19.30 -10.35
CA HIS A 29 13.60 -19.93 -10.78
C HIS A 29 13.31 -21.18 -11.61
N VAL A 30 12.50 -22.08 -11.07
CA VAL A 30 12.20 -23.39 -11.68
C VAL A 30 11.46 -23.24 -13.01
N CYS A 31 10.49 -22.32 -13.11
CA CYS A 31 9.76 -22.07 -14.35
C CYS A 31 10.62 -21.46 -15.47
N ASN A 32 11.76 -20.87 -15.15
CA ASN A 32 12.68 -20.29 -16.14
C ASN A 32 13.79 -21.23 -16.60
N LEU A 33 13.83 -22.48 -16.12
CA LEU A 33 14.84 -23.46 -16.51
C LEU A 33 14.42 -24.25 -17.77
N ASP A 34 15.36 -24.50 -18.66
CA ASP A 34 15.15 -25.33 -19.84
C ASP A 34 14.82 -26.81 -19.50
N SER A 35 15.20 -27.24 -18.29
CA SER A 35 14.86 -28.58 -17.78
C SER A 35 13.38 -28.73 -17.42
N CYS A 36 12.66 -27.62 -17.20
CA CYS A 36 11.21 -27.61 -16.99
C CYS A 36 10.49 -27.65 -18.36
N LYS A 37 9.94 -28.80 -18.74
CA LYS A 37 9.40 -29.04 -20.07
C LYS A 37 7.96 -28.55 -20.26
N GLU A 38 7.20 -28.44 -19.17
CA GLU A 38 5.78 -28.10 -19.23
C GLU A 38 5.40 -27.13 -18.15
N LEU A 39 4.74 -26.03 -18.56
CA LEU A 39 4.26 -24.97 -17.69
C LEU A 39 2.75 -24.76 -17.87
N ARG A 40 2.04 -24.51 -16.80
CA ARG A 40 0.67 -24.00 -16.80
C ARG A 40 0.65 -22.53 -16.45
N PHE A 41 -0.14 -21.75 -17.15
CA PHE A 41 -0.36 -20.33 -16.86
C PHE A 41 -1.74 -20.11 -16.22
N ASP A 42 -1.74 -19.53 -15.02
CA ASP A 42 -2.93 -19.01 -14.34
C ASP A 42 -2.49 -17.81 -13.48
N ASN A 43 -2.61 -16.59 -13.99
CA ASN A 43 -2.01 -15.37 -13.45
C ASN A 43 -0.48 -15.42 -13.28
N TYR A 44 0.07 -16.59 -12.98
CA TYR A 44 1.50 -16.92 -12.88
C TYR A 44 1.79 -18.20 -13.67
N TYR A 45 3.07 -18.47 -13.92
CA TYR A 45 3.50 -19.76 -14.43
C TYR A 45 3.68 -20.74 -13.28
N TYR A 46 3.20 -21.96 -13.46
CA TYR A 46 3.34 -23.10 -12.55
C TYR A 46 3.96 -24.27 -13.29
N VAL A 47 4.82 -25.02 -12.63
CA VAL A 47 5.37 -26.26 -13.18
C VAL A 47 4.24 -27.27 -13.37
N ASN A 48 4.12 -27.83 -14.56
CA ASN A 48 3.20 -28.92 -14.89
C ASN A 48 3.95 -30.20 -15.31
N THR A 49 5.28 -30.18 -15.29
CA THR A 49 6.13 -31.36 -15.58
C THR A 49 5.96 -32.38 -14.46
N LEU A 50 5.48 -33.58 -14.82
CA LEU A 50 5.20 -34.65 -13.84
C LEU A 50 6.47 -35.41 -13.42
N ASP A 51 7.44 -35.48 -14.31
CA ASP A 51 8.73 -36.13 -14.05
C ASP A 51 9.61 -35.22 -13.18
N GLU A 52 10.53 -35.84 -12.45
CA GLU A 52 11.58 -35.11 -11.76
C GLU A 52 12.58 -34.52 -12.78
N PHE A 53 13.09 -33.33 -12.45
CA PHE A 53 14.08 -32.67 -13.30
C PHE A 53 15.10 -31.91 -12.43
N GLN A 54 16.29 -31.81 -12.98
CA GLN A 54 17.40 -31.13 -12.30
C GLN A 54 17.26 -29.63 -12.39
N ILE A 55 17.43 -28.94 -11.26
CA ILE A 55 17.33 -27.47 -11.16
C ILE A 55 18.68 -26.80 -10.87
N HIS A 56 19.63 -27.54 -10.31
CA HIS A 56 21.03 -27.13 -10.06
C HIS A 56 21.87 -28.40 -9.90
N ASP A 57 23.18 -28.26 -9.76
CA ASP A 57 24.07 -29.41 -9.51
C ASP A 57 23.58 -30.21 -8.30
N ASP A 58 23.29 -31.48 -8.50
CA ASP A 58 22.79 -32.42 -7.49
C ASP A 58 21.47 -32.02 -6.79
N ILE A 59 20.75 -31.03 -7.32
CA ILE A 59 19.44 -30.60 -6.80
C ILE A 59 18.36 -30.83 -7.83
N TYR A 60 17.28 -31.47 -7.41
CA TYR A 60 16.16 -31.87 -8.25
C TYR A 60 14.86 -31.26 -7.75
N CYS A 61 13.93 -31.08 -8.69
CA CYS A 61 12.57 -30.61 -8.40
C CYS A 61 11.55 -31.63 -8.91
N LYS A 62 10.48 -31.79 -8.14
CA LYS A 62 9.34 -32.63 -8.50
C LYS A 62 8.03 -31.94 -8.12
N LEU A 63 7.07 -32.01 -9.04
CA LEU A 63 5.69 -31.61 -8.77
C LEU A 63 5.03 -32.69 -7.90
N ILE A 64 4.56 -32.30 -6.70
CA ILE A 64 3.85 -33.19 -5.77
C ILE A 64 2.34 -33.09 -5.94
N ASN A 65 1.83 -31.87 -6.04
CA ASN A 65 0.39 -31.63 -6.13
C ASN A 65 0.10 -30.38 -6.97
N LEU A 66 -0.89 -30.51 -7.86
CA LEU A 66 -1.47 -29.39 -8.61
C LEU A 66 -2.98 -29.62 -8.70
N GLN A 67 -3.72 -28.92 -7.88
CA GLN A 67 -5.19 -28.99 -7.89
C GLN A 67 -5.75 -27.76 -8.61
N ILE A 68 -6.66 -28.02 -9.53
CA ILE A 68 -7.27 -27.04 -10.39
C ILE A 68 -8.77 -27.03 -10.12
N ASP A 69 -9.35 -25.86 -9.91
CA ASP A 69 -10.80 -25.65 -9.81
C ASP A 69 -11.23 -24.56 -10.80
N LYS A 70 -12.13 -24.93 -11.73
CA LYS A 70 -12.67 -24.00 -12.75
C LYS A 70 -11.59 -23.18 -13.45
N ASP A 71 -10.54 -23.86 -13.95
CA ASP A 71 -9.37 -23.31 -14.63
C ASP A 71 -8.37 -22.53 -13.76
N ASN A 72 -8.63 -22.34 -12.48
CA ASN A 72 -7.69 -21.70 -11.55
C ASN A 72 -6.94 -22.73 -10.70
N VAL A 73 -5.68 -22.41 -10.39
CA VAL A 73 -4.86 -23.22 -9.48
C VAL A 73 -5.32 -22.96 -8.04
N ASN A 74 -5.83 -24.02 -7.40
CA ASN A 74 -6.34 -23.96 -6.02
C ASN A 74 -5.26 -24.31 -5.00
N SER A 75 -4.51 -25.38 -5.26
CA SER A 75 -3.35 -25.73 -4.44
C SER A 75 -2.22 -26.25 -5.32
N TYR A 76 -1.00 -25.96 -4.89
CA TYR A 76 0.21 -26.26 -5.63
C TYR A 76 1.35 -26.57 -4.66
N SER A 77 2.07 -27.68 -4.91
CA SER A 77 3.23 -28.02 -4.09
C SER A 77 4.37 -28.60 -4.92
N LEU A 78 5.58 -28.11 -4.63
CA LEU A 78 6.84 -28.55 -5.19
C LEU A 78 7.70 -29.19 -4.09
N GLU A 79 8.38 -30.25 -4.42
CA GLU A 79 9.44 -30.84 -3.61
C GLU A 79 10.79 -30.57 -4.26
N ILE A 80 11.72 -29.98 -3.50
CA ILE A 80 13.11 -29.81 -3.88
C ILE A 80 13.95 -30.76 -3.02
N TYR A 81 14.80 -31.55 -3.65
CA TYR A 81 15.55 -32.58 -2.97
C TYR A 81 16.91 -32.84 -3.60
N SER A 82 17.77 -33.53 -2.85
CA SER A 82 19.10 -33.98 -3.30
C SER A 82 19.39 -35.39 -2.82
N TYR A 83 20.15 -36.12 -3.64
CA TYR A 83 20.69 -37.44 -3.29
C TYR A 83 22.06 -37.33 -2.60
N VAL A 84 22.73 -36.16 -2.70
CA VAL A 84 24.12 -35.96 -2.28
C VAL A 84 24.23 -34.90 -1.19
N LEU A 85 23.52 -33.78 -1.35
CA LEU A 85 23.61 -32.60 -0.47
C LEU A 85 22.84 -32.81 0.83
N GLN A 86 23.39 -32.28 1.91
CA GLN A 86 22.71 -32.25 3.20
C GLN A 86 21.63 -31.15 3.26
N LEU A 87 20.71 -31.27 4.21
CA LEU A 87 19.60 -30.32 4.38
C LEU A 87 20.08 -28.88 4.61
N SER A 88 21.23 -28.69 5.26
CA SER A 88 21.85 -27.37 5.47
C SER A 88 22.26 -26.70 4.15
N GLU A 89 22.84 -27.46 3.23
CA GLU A 89 23.28 -26.98 1.92
C GLU A 89 22.09 -26.67 1.03
N LEU A 90 21.03 -27.49 1.07
CA LEU A 90 19.79 -27.26 0.36
C LEU A 90 19.11 -25.97 0.86
N LYS A 91 19.11 -25.71 2.18
CA LYS A 91 18.60 -24.45 2.74
C LYS A 91 19.43 -23.23 2.32
N LEU A 92 20.76 -23.36 2.18
CA LEU A 92 21.61 -22.27 1.69
C LEU A 92 21.27 -21.93 0.23
N PHE A 93 21.16 -22.94 -0.62
CA PHE A 93 20.73 -22.74 -2.02
C PHE A 93 19.39 -21.99 -2.13
N ILE A 94 18.39 -22.43 -1.38
CA ILE A 94 17.08 -21.76 -1.34
C ILE A 94 17.21 -20.31 -0.83
N GLY A 95 18.05 -20.07 0.17
CA GLY A 95 18.35 -18.74 0.68
C GLY A 95 18.99 -17.82 -0.37
N GLU A 96 19.87 -18.35 -1.20
CA GLU A 96 20.48 -17.63 -2.33
C GLU A 96 19.46 -17.32 -3.43
N LEU A 97 18.61 -18.28 -3.79
CA LEU A 97 17.51 -18.04 -4.73
C LEU A 97 16.59 -16.93 -4.25
N LYS A 98 16.21 -16.95 -2.96
CA LYS A 98 15.39 -15.90 -2.35
C LYS A 98 16.09 -14.54 -2.43
N LYS A 99 17.39 -14.45 -2.10
CA LYS A 99 18.15 -13.21 -2.19
C LYS A 99 18.20 -12.68 -3.64
N LYS A 100 18.49 -13.58 -4.61
CA LYS A 100 18.52 -13.23 -6.02
C LYS A 100 17.16 -12.72 -6.51
N PHE A 101 16.09 -13.41 -6.16
CA PHE A 101 14.72 -13.02 -6.53
C PHE A 101 14.34 -11.65 -5.95
N LEU A 102 14.64 -11.40 -4.66
CA LEU A 102 14.42 -10.11 -4.03
C LEU A 102 15.26 -9.01 -4.71
N TYR A 103 16.53 -9.30 -5.03
CA TYR A 103 17.38 -8.35 -5.73
C TYR A 103 16.82 -8.00 -7.12
N GLU A 104 16.42 -8.99 -7.92
CA GLU A 104 15.82 -8.79 -9.23
C GLU A 104 14.48 -8.05 -9.13
N ARG A 105 13.66 -8.39 -8.12
CA ARG A 105 12.39 -7.73 -7.85
C ARG A 105 12.58 -6.26 -7.47
N ASN A 106 13.54 -5.97 -6.59
CA ASN A 106 13.84 -4.62 -6.13
C ASN A 106 14.56 -3.77 -7.20
N ASN A 107 15.33 -4.42 -8.09
CA ASN A 107 16.06 -3.75 -9.17
C ASN A 107 15.30 -3.66 -10.50
N LYS A 108 14.00 -3.95 -10.54
CA LYS A 108 13.17 -3.73 -11.75
C LYS A 108 13.26 -2.29 -12.28
N LEU A 109 13.70 -1.36 -11.45
CA LEU A 109 13.82 0.06 -11.77
C LEU A 109 15.23 0.47 -12.21
N ASP A 110 16.19 -0.47 -12.40
CA ASP A 110 17.54 -0.28 -12.97
C ASP A 110 18.29 0.96 -12.41
N ASN A 111 18.25 1.21 -11.11
CA ASN A 111 18.77 2.41 -10.47
C ASN A 111 18.22 3.75 -11.03
N LEU A 112 17.21 3.69 -11.90
CA LEU A 112 16.50 4.86 -12.38
C LEU A 112 15.51 5.34 -11.34
N LYS A 113 15.28 6.64 -11.30
CA LYS A 113 14.24 7.20 -10.42
C LYS A 113 12.99 7.56 -11.21
N TYR A 114 11.86 7.43 -10.55
CA TYR A 114 10.55 7.57 -11.16
C TYR A 114 9.66 8.50 -10.34
N TYR A 115 8.76 9.13 -11.05
CA TYR A 115 7.65 9.88 -10.50
C TYR A 115 6.41 9.01 -10.59
N PHE A 116 5.82 8.71 -9.45
CA PHE A 116 4.58 7.98 -9.28
C PHE A 116 3.47 8.99 -9.03
N ASP A 117 2.56 9.14 -9.98
CA ASP A 117 1.40 9.99 -9.85
C ASP A 117 0.18 9.13 -9.50
N GLU A 118 -0.50 9.46 -8.43
CA GLU A 118 -1.69 8.73 -8.01
C GLU A 118 -2.73 8.73 -9.12
N HIS A 119 -3.15 7.55 -9.51
CA HIS A 119 -4.22 7.35 -10.48
C HIS A 119 -5.52 7.08 -9.75
N HIS A 120 -6.37 8.10 -9.68
CA HIS A 120 -7.68 7.96 -9.09
C HIS A 120 -8.59 7.16 -10.02
N CYS A 121 -9.07 6.01 -9.54
CA CYS A 121 -10.09 5.22 -10.21
C CYS A 121 -11.38 5.34 -9.42
N PRO A 122 -12.31 6.22 -9.82
CA PRO A 122 -13.57 6.42 -9.11
C PRO A 122 -14.36 5.11 -9.09
N LEU A 123 -15.00 4.82 -7.96
CA LEU A 123 -15.90 3.69 -7.81
C LEU A 123 -17.08 3.83 -8.80
N MET A 124 -17.08 3.05 -9.88
CA MET A 124 -18.20 3.04 -10.82
C MET A 124 -19.33 2.20 -10.23
N LYS A 125 -20.44 2.85 -9.86
CA LYS A 125 -21.71 2.19 -9.58
C LYS A 125 -22.36 1.81 -10.93
N ASN A 126 -22.35 0.52 -11.27
CA ASN A 126 -23.13 0.04 -12.40
C ASN A 126 -24.65 0.13 -12.09
N SER A 127 -25.47 0.26 -13.12
CA SER A 127 -26.95 0.30 -13.05
C SER A 127 -27.58 -0.89 -12.29
N ASN A 128 -26.82 -1.92 -11.98
CA ASN A 128 -27.24 -3.12 -11.23
C ASN A 128 -26.64 -3.16 -9.80
N ASN A 129 -26.21 -2.05 -9.22
CA ASN A 129 -25.61 -1.96 -7.88
C ASN A 129 -24.38 -2.89 -7.65
N ALA A 130 -23.80 -3.47 -8.68
CA ALA A 130 -22.56 -4.21 -8.57
C ALA A 130 -21.36 -3.26 -8.73
N ILE A 131 -20.54 -3.15 -7.70
CA ILE A 131 -19.31 -2.37 -7.72
C ILE A 131 -18.25 -3.23 -8.43
N LYS A 132 -17.82 -2.81 -9.62
CA LYS A 132 -16.66 -3.40 -10.29
C LYS A 132 -15.41 -2.58 -9.92
N PHE A 133 -14.53 -3.17 -9.14
CA PHE A 133 -13.21 -2.61 -8.87
C PHE A 133 -12.28 -2.98 -10.03
N THR A 134 -11.58 -1.99 -10.58
CA THR A 134 -10.53 -2.19 -11.58
C THR A 134 -9.13 -2.30 -10.96
N SER A 135 -9.02 -2.01 -9.66
CA SER A 135 -7.82 -2.21 -8.83
C SER A 135 -8.20 -2.88 -7.52
N ALA A 136 -7.22 -3.46 -6.82
CA ALA A 136 -7.47 -4.00 -5.49
C ALA A 136 -8.07 -2.90 -4.60
N PRO A 137 -9.21 -3.14 -3.94
CA PRO A 137 -9.94 -2.09 -3.22
C PRO A 137 -9.15 -1.50 -2.03
N ASN A 138 -8.06 -2.14 -1.64
CA ASN A 138 -7.25 -1.79 -0.47
C ASN A 138 -5.94 -1.07 -0.81
N GLU A 139 -5.65 -0.80 -2.09
CA GLU A 139 -4.40 -0.19 -2.51
C GLU A 139 -4.64 1.03 -3.41
N LEU A 140 -3.77 2.04 -3.28
CA LEU A 140 -3.69 3.14 -4.23
C LEU A 140 -2.96 2.67 -5.49
N SER A 141 -3.43 3.10 -6.64
CA SER A 141 -2.81 2.83 -7.94
C SER A 141 -2.05 4.05 -8.42
N PHE A 142 -0.93 3.83 -9.09
CA PHE A 142 -0.08 4.90 -9.60
C PHE A 142 0.19 4.73 -11.08
N THR A 143 0.37 5.83 -11.78
CA THR A 143 1.07 5.86 -13.06
C THR A 143 2.55 6.14 -12.81
N MET A 144 3.44 5.51 -13.57
CA MET A 144 4.88 5.59 -13.38
C MET A 144 5.54 6.27 -14.58
N THR A 145 6.26 7.37 -14.34
CA THR A 145 7.00 8.10 -15.37
C THR A 145 8.45 8.26 -14.93
N ARG A 146 9.40 8.07 -15.87
CA ARG A 146 10.82 8.27 -15.58
C ARG A 146 11.07 9.70 -15.10
N PHE A 147 11.66 9.83 -13.93
CA PHE A 147 12.02 11.10 -13.33
C PHE A 147 13.48 11.45 -13.67
N ASN A 148 13.68 12.59 -14.29
CA ASN A 148 14.99 13.15 -14.53
C ASN A 148 14.94 14.67 -14.34
N THR A 149 15.93 15.22 -13.63
CA THR A 149 15.99 16.66 -13.36
C THR A 149 17.44 17.13 -13.23
N ASN A 150 17.71 18.36 -13.70
CA ASN A 150 18.96 19.06 -13.45
C ASN A 150 18.93 19.88 -12.15
N LYS A 151 17.77 19.95 -11.45
CA LYS A 151 17.65 20.66 -10.18
C LYS A 151 18.38 19.89 -9.09
N SER A 152 19.13 20.61 -8.27
CA SER A 152 19.78 20.14 -7.04
C SER A 152 19.72 21.28 -6.02
N LEU A 153 19.78 20.96 -4.74
CA LEU A 153 19.84 21.98 -3.69
C LEU A 153 21.06 22.88 -3.82
N LYS A 154 22.09 22.47 -4.59
CA LYS A 154 23.26 23.29 -4.91
C LYS A 154 22.94 24.41 -5.89
N ASN A 155 21.98 24.20 -6.83
CA ASN A 155 21.63 25.16 -7.87
C ASN A 155 20.24 25.78 -7.70
N VAL A 156 19.59 25.56 -6.55
CA VAL A 156 18.40 26.30 -6.14
C VAL A 156 18.83 27.40 -5.17
N PHE A 157 18.42 28.63 -5.46
CA PHE A 157 18.86 29.81 -4.72
C PHE A 157 17.76 30.30 -3.75
N GLY A 158 18.19 30.89 -2.65
CA GLY A 158 17.35 31.48 -1.63
C GLY A 158 17.96 31.34 -0.22
N SER A 159 17.99 32.42 0.55
CA SER A 159 18.52 32.44 1.91
C SER A 159 17.80 31.44 2.83
N HIS A 160 16.54 31.21 2.56
CA HIS A 160 15.68 30.25 3.30
C HIS A 160 16.05 28.78 3.08
N LEU A 161 16.80 28.45 2.01
CA LEU A 161 17.18 27.06 1.69
C LEU A 161 18.32 26.53 2.57
N LYS A 162 19.02 27.40 3.32
CA LYS A 162 20.11 26.98 4.20
C LYS A 162 19.62 25.93 5.22
N LEU A 163 18.48 26.19 5.85
CA LEU A 163 17.88 25.25 6.81
C LEU A 163 17.56 23.91 6.16
N VAL A 164 16.97 23.92 4.95
CA VAL A 164 16.65 22.69 4.22
C VAL A 164 17.91 21.88 3.93
N LYS A 165 18.97 22.54 3.44
CA LYS A 165 20.26 21.90 3.15
C LYS A 165 20.86 21.24 4.41
N GLU A 166 20.95 21.99 5.49
CA GLU A 166 21.50 21.49 6.77
C GLU A 166 20.71 20.29 7.30
N ARG A 167 19.37 20.36 7.24
CA ARG A 167 18.51 19.27 7.69
C ARG A 167 18.56 18.05 6.77
N MET A 168 18.63 18.26 5.45
CA MET A 168 18.80 17.17 4.50
C MET A 168 20.14 16.48 4.67
N ASP A 169 21.24 17.24 4.87
CA ASP A 169 22.55 16.67 5.12
C ASP A 169 22.58 15.84 6.42
N LEU A 170 21.96 16.34 7.49
CA LEU A 170 21.84 15.61 8.75
C LEU A 170 21.02 14.32 8.54
N PHE A 171 19.88 14.43 7.87
CA PHE A 171 18.97 13.29 7.64
C PHE A 171 19.62 12.21 6.77
N THR A 172 20.33 12.60 5.71
CA THR A 172 20.90 11.63 4.75
C THR A 172 22.18 10.99 5.29
N ASN A 173 23.05 11.79 5.96
CA ASN A 173 24.39 11.34 6.32
C ASN A 173 24.51 10.85 7.76
N ASN A 174 23.55 11.13 8.64
CA ASN A 174 23.65 10.84 10.07
C ASN A 174 22.38 10.18 10.65
N PRO A 175 21.89 9.06 10.12
CA PRO A 175 20.69 8.38 10.66
C PRO A 175 20.88 7.96 12.12
N GLU A 176 22.10 7.59 12.52
CA GLU A 176 22.42 7.23 13.91
C GLU A 176 22.22 8.37 14.92
N TRP A 177 22.25 9.62 14.46
CA TRP A 177 21.98 10.76 15.33
C TRP A 177 20.54 10.73 15.86
N TYR A 178 19.57 10.33 15.01
CA TYR A 178 18.17 10.17 15.40
C TYR A 178 18.00 9.08 16.45
N VAL A 179 18.66 7.92 16.24
CA VAL A 179 18.65 6.80 17.19
C VAL A 179 19.26 7.23 18.54
N LYS A 180 20.42 7.91 18.54
CA LYS A 180 21.07 8.40 19.76
C LYS A 180 20.23 9.41 20.52
N LYS A 181 19.37 10.18 19.83
CA LYS A 181 18.49 11.20 20.45
C LYS A 181 17.13 10.64 20.84
N GLY A 182 16.80 9.41 20.44
CA GLY A 182 15.49 8.81 20.69
C GLY A 182 14.35 9.54 20.00
N ILE A 183 14.61 10.09 18.78
CA ILE A 183 13.62 10.77 17.98
C ILE A 183 13.39 9.98 16.69
N PRO A 184 12.14 9.97 16.14
CA PRO A 184 11.82 9.26 14.92
C PRO A 184 12.72 9.69 13.75
N TYR A 185 13.24 8.72 12.99
CA TYR A 185 14.02 8.99 11.79
C TYR A 185 13.09 9.30 10.61
N THR A 186 12.41 10.44 10.69
CA THR A 186 11.50 10.94 9.66
C THR A 186 11.76 12.42 9.41
N LEU A 187 11.36 12.93 8.24
CA LEU A 187 11.50 14.34 7.88
C LEU A 187 10.24 14.83 7.19
N GLY A 188 9.52 15.74 7.84
CA GLY A 188 8.37 16.45 7.30
C GLY A 188 8.73 17.87 6.88
N ILE A 189 8.35 18.27 5.67
CA ILE A 189 8.63 19.61 5.12
C ILE A 189 7.33 20.20 4.59
N LEU A 190 6.97 21.41 5.06
CA LEU A 190 5.93 22.24 4.47
C LEU A 190 6.58 23.41 3.71
N LEU A 191 6.39 23.43 2.40
CA LEU A 191 6.80 24.53 1.53
C LEU A 191 5.59 25.41 1.24
N HIS A 192 5.58 26.65 1.68
CA HIS A 192 4.43 27.52 1.47
C HIS A 192 4.83 28.88 0.88
N GLY A 193 3.89 29.53 0.20
CA GLY A 193 4.08 30.83 -0.40
C GLY A 193 3.43 30.98 -1.76
N PRO A 194 3.54 32.15 -2.41
CA PRO A 194 2.85 32.46 -3.66
C PRO A 194 3.12 31.44 -4.77
N PRO A 195 2.23 31.29 -5.74
CA PRO A 195 2.49 30.46 -6.92
C PRO A 195 3.71 30.99 -7.69
N GLY A 196 4.45 30.09 -8.35
CA GLY A 196 5.61 30.46 -9.17
C GLY A 196 6.92 30.71 -8.39
N THR A 197 6.94 30.60 -7.06
CA THR A 197 8.14 30.87 -6.23
C THR A 197 9.14 29.71 -6.19
N GLY A 198 8.87 28.59 -6.85
CA GLY A 198 9.84 27.49 -6.97
C GLY A 198 9.65 26.33 -6.00
N LYS A 199 8.51 26.20 -5.30
CA LYS A 199 8.19 25.08 -4.39
C LYS A 199 8.45 23.71 -5.04
N THR A 200 7.89 23.49 -6.23
CA THR A 200 8.12 22.24 -7.00
C THR A 200 9.58 22.07 -7.43
N SER A 201 10.34 23.16 -7.62
CA SER A 201 11.79 23.06 -7.93
C SER A 201 12.60 22.55 -6.74
N ILE A 202 12.21 22.92 -5.52
CA ILE A 202 12.81 22.41 -4.27
C ILE A 202 12.50 20.92 -4.10
N ILE A 203 11.26 20.47 -4.35
CA ILE A 203 10.89 19.05 -4.33
C ILE A 203 11.77 18.23 -5.27
N LYS A 204 11.91 18.69 -6.53
CA LYS A 204 12.75 18.04 -7.54
C LYS A 204 14.23 17.97 -7.12
N ALA A 205 14.74 19.04 -6.49
CA ALA A 205 16.11 19.09 -6.00
C ALA A 205 16.33 18.10 -4.86
N ILE A 206 15.40 18.02 -3.88
CA ILE A 206 15.47 17.06 -2.79
C ILE A 206 15.45 15.63 -3.32
N ALA A 207 14.53 15.31 -4.24
CA ALA A 207 14.42 13.97 -4.82
C ALA A 207 15.71 13.53 -5.54
N LYS A 208 16.34 14.44 -6.29
CA LYS A 208 17.62 14.18 -6.95
C LYS A 208 18.74 13.96 -5.94
N ASP A 209 18.89 14.87 -4.98
CA ASP A 209 20.02 14.85 -4.04
C ASP A 209 19.92 13.67 -3.04
N THR A 210 18.72 13.18 -2.74
CA THR A 210 18.49 11.97 -1.92
C THR A 210 18.44 10.70 -2.74
N ASN A 211 18.45 10.79 -4.07
CA ASN A 211 18.31 9.66 -4.99
C ASN A 211 17.06 8.82 -4.70
N ARG A 212 15.89 9.45 -4.55
CA ARG A 212 14.63 8.79 -4.19
C ARG A 212 13.57 8.96 -5.28
N HIS A 213 12.60 8.06 -5.26
CA HIS A 213 11.37 8.15 -6.06
C HIS A 213 10.43 9.18 -5.48
N ILE A 214 9.63 9.84 -6.33
CA ILE A 214 8.59 10.79 -5.91
C ILE A 214 7.23 10.08 -6.00
N PHE A 215 6.48 10.07 -4.90
CA PHE A 215 5.10 9.60 -4.83
C PHE A 215 4.19 10.81 -4.63
N ASN A 216 3.52 11.23 -5.70
CA ASN A 216 2.54 12.31 -5.63
C ASN A 216 1.19 11.74 -5.18
N ILE A 217 0.76 12.16 -3.99
CA ILE A 217 -0.45 11.68 -3.33
C ILE A 217 -1.52 12.77 -3.42
N LYS A 218 -2.68 12.38 -3.95
CA LYS A 218 -3.88 13.21 -4.00
C LYS A 218 -4.92 12.57 -3.09
N LEU A 219 -5.20 13.20 -1.96
CA LEU A 219 -6.20 12.68 -1.04
C LEU A 219 -7.60 12.96 -1.60
N HIS A 220 -8.26 11.99 -2.19
CA HIS A 220 -9.63 12.10 -2.68
C HIS A 220 -10.65 11.85 -1.56
N ALA A 221 -11.89 12.29 -1.74
CA ALA A 221 -12.95 12.09 -0.75
C ALA A 221 -13.29 10.61 -0.49
N ASP A 222 -12.99 9.75 -1.45
CA ASP A 222 -13.17 8.29 -1.41
C ASP A 222 -11.88 7.53 -1.07
N THR A 223 -10.76 8.23 -0.81
CA THR A 223 -9.53 7.61 -0.30
C THR A 223 -9.80 6.98 1.06
N THR A 224 -9.45 5.69 1.22
CA THR A 224 -9.71 4.94 2.44
C THR A 224 -8.51 4.95 3.40
N LYS A 225 -8.78 4.65 4.68
CA LYS A 225 -7.74 4.46 5.69
C LYS A 225 -6.80 3.33 5.33
N THR A 226 -7.35 2.22 4.84
CA THR A 226 -6.57 1.03 4.43
C THR A 226 -5.64 1.35 3.28
N GLN A 227 -6.09 2.09 2.26
CA GLN A 227 -5.24 2.51 1.15
C GLN A 227 -4.06 3.36 1.60
N LEU A 228 -4.31 4.34 2.47
CA LEU A 228 -3.25 5.21 2.95
C LEU A 228 -2.28 4.46 3.88
N ASN A 229 -2.80 3.58 4.74
CA ASN A 229 -1.98 2.71 5.58
C ASN A 229 -1.03 1.83 4.75
N ASN A 230 -1.56 1.18 3.72
CA ASN A 230 -0.75 0.35 2.83
C ASN A 230 0.32 1.16 2.11
N LEU A 231 0.03 2.36 1.65
CA LEU A 231 1.02 3.22 1.00
C LEU A 231 2.20 3.59 1.94
N PHE A 232 1.93 3.82 3.22
CA PHE A 232 2.95 4.28 4.18
C PHE A 232 3.70 3.14 4.87
N PHE A 233 3.14 1.92 4.93
CA PHE A 233 3.74 0.81 5.67
C PHE A 233 4.04 -0.43 4.82
N ASN A 234 3.56 -0.50 3.57
CA ASN A 234 3.85 -1.60 2.66
C ASN A 234 4.84 -1.15 1.57
N GLU A 235 5.80 -2.00 1.25
CA GLU A 235 6.77 -1.76 0.19
C GLU A 235 6.22 -2.05 -1.21
N ASP A 236 5.16 -2.83 -1.32
CA ASP A 236 4.52 -3.14 -2.59
C ASP A 236 3.67 -1.96 -3.09
N VAL A 237 3.83 -1.62 -4.36
CA VAL A 237 3.15 -0.50 -5.03
C VAL A 237 2.49 -0.98 -6.30
N THR A 238 1.21 -0.72 -6.44
CA THR A 238 0.44 -1.04 -7.65
C THR A 238 0.59 0.05 -8.70
N VAL A 239 1.12 -0.30 -9.87
CA VAL A 239 1.33 0.59 -11.00
C VAL A 239 0.46 0.18 -12.17
N LEU A 240 -0.25 1.13 -12.75
CA LEU A 240 -1.05 0.93 -13.96
C LEU A 240 -0.20 1.23 -15.20
N LYS A 241 0.03 0.21 -16.03
CA LYS A 241 0.80 0.31 -17.25
C LYS A 241 0.05 -0.38 -18.40
N ASN A 242 -0.24 0.37 -19.46
CA ASN A 242 -0.96 -0.17 -20.63
C ASN A 242 -2.27 -0.89 -20.28
N GLY A 243 -3.01 -0.39 -19.29
CA GLY A 243 -4.29 -0.99 -18.84
C GLY A 243 -4.15 -2.26 -18.00
N LYS A 244 -2.91 -2.61 -17.59
CA LYS A 244 -2.64 -3.73 -16.67
C LYS A 244 -2.03 -3.21 -15.38
N SER A 245 -2.34 -3.89 -14.27
CA SER A 245 -1.71 -3.62 -12.98
C SER A 245 -0.43 -4.44 -12.85
N GLU A 246 0.66 -3.78 -12.50
CA GLU A 246 1.95 -4.40 -12.17
C GLU A 246 2.31 -4.01 -10.73
N ILE A 247 2.88 -4.93 -9.96
CA ILE A 247 3.34 -4.66 -8.60
C ILE A 247 4.86 -4.45 -8.63
N TYR A 248 5.29 -3.34 -8.03
CA TYR A 248 6.68 -3.00 -7.82
C TYR A 248 6.99 -2.97 -6.33
N ASN A 249 8.06 -3.62 -5.90
CA ASN A 249 8.55 -3.50 -4.54
C ASN A 249 9.53 -2.32 -4.46
N ILE A 250 9.18 -1.31 -3.68
CA ILE A 250 9.97 -0.10 -3.51
C ILE A 250 10.12 0.15 -2.00
N PRO A 251 11.34 0.08 -1.47
CA PRO A 251 11.58 0.35 -0.04
C PRO A 251 11.05 1.71 0.40
N LEU A 252 10.57 1.79 1.64
CA LEU A 252 9.96 3.01 2.17
C LEU A 252 10.96 4.16 2.27
N ASP A 253 12.23 3.86 2.54
CA ASP A 253 13.32 4.82 2.61
C ASP A 253 13.82 5.28 1.22
N GLU A 254 13.36 4.65 0.13
CA GLU A 254 13.58 5.13 -1.24
C GLU A 254 12.44 6.02 -1.77
N ARG A 255 11.44 6.33 -0.94
CA ARG A 255 10.28 7.15 -1.33
C ARG A 255 10.36 8.56 -0.76
N ILE A 256 9.88 9.53 -1.53
CA ILE A 256 9.47 10.84 -1.05
C ILE A 256 7.98 10.96 -1.31
N TYR A 257 7.22 11.13 -0.26
CA TYR A 257 5.78 11.39 -0.37
C TYR A 257 5.57 12.89 -0.57
N VAL A 258 4.85 13.24 -1.61
CA VAL A 258 4.53 14.63 -1.95
C VAL A 258 3.03 14.81 -1.95
N MET A 259 2.54 15.85 -1.30
CA MET A 259 1.16 16.33 -1.36
C MET A 259 1.21 17.78 -1.82
N GLU A 260 0.87 18.03 -3.09
CA GLU A 260 0.90 19.40 -3.65
C GLU A 260 -0.43 20.10 -3.37
N ASP A 261 -0.36 21.42 -3.15
CA ASP A 261 -1.49 22.35 -2.97
C ASP A 261 -2.58 21.86 -2.01
N VAL A 262 -2.13 21.39 -0.83
CA VAL A 262 -2.98 20.75 0.20
C VAL A 262 -4.08 21.66 0.75
N ASP A 263 -4.06 22.95 0.46
CA ASP A 263 -5.07 23.95 0.81
C ASP A 263 -6.20 24.06 -0.22
N CYS A 264 -6.07 23.44 -1.40
CA CYS A 264 -7.05 23.56 -2.49
C CYS A 264 -7.95 22.32 -2.61
N ASP A 265 -7.35 21.13 -2.54
CA ASP A 265 -8.03 19.90 -2.93
C ASP A 265 -8.50 19.05 -1.73
N ASN A 266 -8.22 19.48 -0.50
CA ASN A 266 -8.40 18.61 0.66
C ASN A 266 -9.04 19.27 1.88
N GLU A 267 -10.35 19.17 1.98
CA GLU A 267 -11.08 19.58 3.18
C GLU A 267 -10.64 18.82 4.46
N ILE A 268 -10.07 17.60 4.30
CA ILE A 268 -9.62 16.78 5.42
C ILE A 268 -8.49 17.46 6.20
N LEU A 269 -7.56 18.13 5.49
CA LEU A 269 -6.36 18.75 6.05
C LEU A 269 -6.60 20.19 6.53
N LEU A 270 -7.75 20.78 6.19
CA LEU A 270 -8.10 22.14 6.56
C LEU A 270 -8.46 22.25 8.05
N ASP A 271 -8.18 23.42 8.64
CA ASP A 271 -8.68 23.80 9.95
C ASP A 271 -10.22 23.81 9.94
N ARG A 272 -10.80 23.43 11.06
CA ARG A 272 -12.26 23.34 11.23
C ARG A 272 -12.98 24.66 10.88
N ALA A 273 -12.31 25.79 11.04
CA ALA A 273 -12.85 27.11 10.70
C ALA A 273 -13.04 27.33 9.18
N PHE A 274 -12.32 26.57 8.35
CA PHE A 274 -12.36 26.65 6.88
C PHE A 274 -13.10 25.47 6.24
N LYS A 275 -13.51 24.48 7.02
CA LYS A 275 -14.37 23.41 6.51
C LYS A 275 -15.72 23.99 6.20
N THR A 276 -16.20 23.77 4.99
CA THR A 276 -17.58 24.09 4.63
C THR A 276 -18.47 23.38 5.65
N ILE A 277 -19.22 24.14 6.42
CA ILE A 277 -20.21 23.59 7.34
C ILE A 277 -21.29 23.01 6.42
N GLU A 278 -21.18 21.74 6.05
CA GLU A 278 -22.40 20.97 5.81
C GLU A 278 -23.14 21.06 7.14
N GLU A 279 -24.20 21.85 7.16
CA GLU A 279 -25.09 21.88 8.33
C GLU A 279 -25.36 20.41 8.67
N PRO A 280 -25.02 19.94 9.87
CA PRO A 280 -25.49 18.64 10.29
C PRO A 280 -27.00 18.76 10.08
N LYS A 281 -27.60 17.89 9.25
CA LYS A 281 -29.03 17.70 9.24
C LYS A 281 -29.37 17.52 10.70
N THR A 282 -29.88 18.60 11.30
CA THR A 282 -30.26 18.63 12.70
C THR A 282 -31.38 17.59 12.77
N GLN A 283 -31.01 16.36 13.11
CA GLN A 283 -31.99 15.43 13.66
C GLN A 283 -32.42 16.12 14.93
N THR A 284 -33.56 16.77 14.83
CA THR A 284 -34.18 17.38 15.99
C THR A 284 -34.41 16.27 17.01
N PHE A 285 -34.31 16.58 18.28
CA PHE A 285 -34.57 15.62 19.38
C PHE A 285 -35.90 14.88 19.16
N THR A 286 -36.84 15.53 18.50
CA THR A 286 -38.12 14.97 18.03
C THR A 286 -37.99 13.84 16.99
N ASP A 287 -36.99 13.90 16.06
CA ASP A 287 -36.79 12.83 15.08
C ASP A 287 -36.13 11.61 15.74
N PHE A 288 -35.34 11.82 16.78
CA PHE A 288 -34.76 10.75 17.59
C PHE A 288 -35.83 10.07 18.45
N GLU A 289 -36.72 10.84 19.10
CA GLU A 289 -37.86 10.28 19.86
C GLU A 289 -38.83 9.51 18.95
N GLN A 290 -39.18 10.05 17.79
CA GLN A 290 -40.05 9.35 16.84
C GLN A 290 -39.42 8.05 16.29
N SER A 291 -38.09 8.05 16.06
CA SER A 291 -37.39 6.82 15.66
C SER A 291 -37.28 5.79 16.77
N PHE A 292 -37.27 6.26 18.03
CA PHE A 292 -37.22 5.38 19.21
C PHE A 292 -38.62 4.82 19.52
N GLU A 293 -39.67 5.63 19.43
CA GLU A 293 -41.07 5.18 19.59
C GLU A 293 -41.47 4.19 18.50
N ALA A 294 -41.11 4.45 17.23
CA ALA A 294 -41.38 3.52 16.12
C ALA A 294 -40.67 2.16 16.31
N ARG A 295 -39.50 2.14 16.93
CA ARG A 295 -38.81 0.88 17.29
C ARG A 295 -39.45 0.18 18.50
N TYR A 296 -39.93 0.94 19.48
CA TYR A 296 -40.57 0.40 20.65
C TYR A 296 -41.92 -0.25 20.31
N ASP A 297 -42.71 0.38 19.44
CA ASP A 297 -43.97 -0.17 18.95
C ASP A 297 -43.78 -1.46 18.10
N GLN A 298 -42.65 -1.59 17.43
CA GLN A 298 -42.31 -2.79 16.67
C GLN A 298 -41.92 -3.98 17.60
N TYR A 299 -41.44 -3.70 18.82
CA TYR A 299 -41.12 -4.71 19.83
C TYR A 299 -42.31 -5.03 20.75
N SER A 300 -43.19 -4.06 21.05
CA SER A 300 -44.34 -4.28 21.94
C SER A 300 -45.49 -5.06 21.31
N ASN A 301 -45.58 -5.14 19.98
CA ASN A 301 -46.55 -5.96 19.27
C ASN A 301 -46.19 -7.44 19.14
N ARG A 302 -45.14 -7.91 19.82
CA ARG A 302 -44.72 -9.33 19.80
C ARG A 302 -45.11 -10.15 21.03
N ASP A 303 -45.83 -9.58 21.99
CA ASP A 303 -46.32 -10.30 23.16
C ASP A 303 -47.73 -10.91 22.93
N ASN A 304 -47.81 -11.83 21.95
CA ASN A 304 -48.85 -12.85 21.93
C ASN A 304 -48.18 -14.24 21.89
N PHE A 305 -47.68 -14.67 23.04
CA PHE A 305 -47.30 -16.05 23.23
C PHE A 305 -48.57 -16.90 23.38
N ALA A 306 -49.04 -17.47 22.28
CA ALA A 306 -49.93 -18.60 22.30
C ALA A 306 -49.14 -19.86 21.92
N HIS A 307 -49.17 -20.84 22.78
CA HIS A 307 -48.63 -22.18 22.61
C HIS A 307 -48.92 -22.76 21.22
N VAL A 308 -47.89 -23.19 20.50
CA VAL A 308 -48.02 -24.07 19.33
C VAL A 308 -47.00 -25.20 19.43
N PRO A 309 -47.42 -26.46 19.22
CA PRO A 309 -46.58 -27.64 19.42
C PRO A 309 -45.59 -27.81 18.26
N ARG A 310 -44.38 -28.28 18.63
CA ARG A 310 -43.32 -28.66 17.68
C ARG A 310 -43.77 -29.77 16.75
N LYS A 311 -43.87 -29.48 15.44
CA LYS A 311 -43.84 -30.51 14.38
C LYS A 311 -43.18 -29.95 13.15
N GLY A 312 -42.06 -30.59 12.74
CA GLY A 312 -41.61 -30.71 11.35
C GLY A 312 -41.14 -29.41 10.67
N MET A 313 -39.84 -29.15 10.65
CA MET A 313 -39.24 -28.19 9.70
C MET A 313 -39.26 -28.80 8.29
N PRO A 314 -39.63 -28.02 7.27
CA PRO A 314 -39.05 -28.09 5.92
C PRO A 314 -37.90 -27.11 5.84
N ARG A 315 -36.74 -27.58 5.40
CA ARG A 315 -35.63 -26.76 4.93
C ARG A 315 -35.99 -26.22 3.54
N ASP A 316 -35.49 -25.03 3.25
CA ASP A 316 -35.49 -24.28 2.01
C ASP A 316 -36.52 -23.15 1.93
N ASN A 317 -36.03 -21.98 2.39
CA ASN A 317 -36.18 -20.72 1.64
C ASN A 317 -35.11 -19.77 2.16
N LYS A 318 -34.12 -19.47 1.32
CA LYS A 318 -33.19 -18.37 1.51
C LYS A 318 -34.00 -17.07 1.44
N GLU A 319 -34.49 -16.61 2.57
CA GLU A 319 -34.86 -15.21 2.71
C GLU A 319 -33.56 -14.40 2.62
N GLN A 320 -33.40 -13.80 1.49
CA GLN A 320 -32.40 -12.78 1.21
C GLN A 320 -32.79 -11.56 2.05
N TYR A 321 -32.23 -11.46 3.27
CA TYR A 321 -32.29 -10.22 4.02
C TYR A 321 -31.62 -9.16 3.14
N PRO A 322 -32.25 -7.99 2.92
CA PRO A 322 -31.54 -6.87 2.33
C PRO A 322 -30.37 -6.58 3.28
N VAL A 323 -29.16 -6.87 2.83
CA VAL A 323 -27.97 -6.30 3.44
C VAL A 323 -28.07 -4.82 3.14
N ASP A 324 -28.64 -4.05 4.06
CA ASP A 324 -28.39 -2.62 4.10
C ASP A 324 -26.88 -2.51 4.11
N ILE A 325 -26.34 -2.08 2.96
CA ILE A 325 -24.94 -1.69 2.84
C ILE A 325 -24.85 -0.46 3.74
N LEU A 326 -24.56 -0.69 5.03
CA LEU A 326 -24.00 0.32 5.89
C LEU A 326 -22.76 0.77 5.13
N GLU A 327 -22.82 1.96 4.52
CA GLU A 327 -21.61 2.64 4.06
C GLU A 327 -20.66 2.58 5.24
N ASP A 328 -19.58 1.80 5.08
CA ASP A 328 -18.66 1.53 6.18
C ASP A 328 -17.90 2.83 6.46
N THR A 329 -18.54 3.71 7.24
CA THR A 329 -18.00 5.01 7.66
C THR A 329 -16.68 4.84 8.42
N THR A 330 -16.34 3.60 8.82
CA THR A 330 -15.08 3.28 9.49
C THR A 330 -13.87 3.41 8.57
N GLU A 331 -14.03 3.17 7.26
CA GLU A 331 -12.96 3.27 6.26
C GLU A 331 -12.72 4.70 5.73
N LYS A 332 -13.66 5.64 5.96
CA LYS A 332 -13.49 7.03 5.52
C LYS A 332 -12.27 7.68 6.18
N LEU A 333 -11.42 8.30 5.36
CA LEU A 333 -10.23 8.99 5.82
C LEU A 333 -10.59 10.17 6.72
N THR A 334 -9.86 10.32 7.82
CA THR A 334 -10.02 11.42 8.78
C THR A 334 -8.68 12.09 9.07
N LEU A 335 -8.69 13.36 9.47
CA LEU A 335 -7.48 14.06 9.89
C LEU A 335 -6.76 13.31 11.02
N SER A 336 -7.51 12.83 12.02
CA SER A 336 -6.94 12.08 13.14
C SER A 336 -6.17 10.84 12.67
N PHE A 337 -6.66 10.13 11.66
CA PHE A 337 -5.97 8.98 11.09
C PHE A 337 -4.67 9.38 10.37
N ILE A 338 -4.70 10.46 9.59
CA ILE A 338 -3.50 11.00 8.93
C ILE A 338 -2.45 11.40 9.97
N LEU A 339 -2.86 12.10 11.03
CA LEU A 339 -1.96 12.48 12.11
C LEU A 339 -1.32 11.27 12.79
N ASN A 340 -2.07 10.17 12.96
CA ASN A 340 -1.55 8.92 13.51
C ASN A 340 -0.58 8.20 12.57
N ILE A 341 -0.76 8.27 11.23
CA ILE A 341 0.23 7.75 10.27
C ILE A 341 1.54 8.54 10.36
N LEU A 342 1.44 9.87 10.57
CA LEU A 342 2.62 10.74 10.57
C LEU A 342 3.41 10.68 11.87
N ASP A 343 2.74 10.52 13.00
CA ASP A 343 3.32 10.61 14.34
C ASP A 343 2.63 9.66 15.32
N GLY A 344 2.41 8.41 14.89
CA GLY A 344 1.80 7.35 15.69
C GLY A 344 2.83 6.37 16.26
N ILE A 345 2.32 5.26 16.81
CA ILE A 345 3.15 4.20 17.42
C ILE A 345 4.00 3.48 16.37
N LEU A 346 3.45 3.30 15.16
CA LEU A 346 4.17 2.69 14.04
C LEU A 346 5.03 3.75 13.36
N GLU A 347 6.32 3.50 13.33
CA GLU A 347 7.29 4.39 12.70
C GLU A 347 7.64 3.89 11.28
N THR A 348 7.95 4.85 10.41
CA THR A 348 8.45 4.61 9.05
C THR A 348 9.85 5.23 8.93
N PRO A 349 10.91 4.54 9.41
CA PRO A 349 12.26 5.08 9.40
C PRO A 349 12.71 5.45 7.99
N GLY A 350 13.34 6.61 7.86
CA GLY A 350 13.80 7.12 6.55
C GLY A 350 12.72 7.83 5.73
N ARG A 351 11.49 7.99 6.21
CA ARG A 351 10.41 8.66 5.49
C ARG A 351 10.72 10.15 5.27
N ILE A 352 10.51 10.62 4.05
CA ILE A 352 10.44 12.05 3.70
C ILE A 352 9.02 12.37 3.22
N LEU A 353 8.37 13.35 3.85
CA LEU A 353 7.08 13.89 3.44
C LEU A 353 7.23 15.37 3.10
N ILE A 354 6.77 15.78 1.93
CA ILE A 354 6.78 17.18 1.51
C ILE A 354 5.35 17.58 1.16
N MET A 355 4.88 18.63 1.84
CA MET A 355 3.60 19.26 1.53
C MET A 355 3.83 20.62 0.90
N THR A 356 2.99 21.04 -0.05
CA THR A 356 2.97 22.42 -0.55
C THR A 356 1.64 23.07 -0.30
N SER A 357 1.67 24.37 -0.01
CA SER A 357 0.47 25.19 0.18
C SER A 357 0.70 26.63 -0.26
N ASN A 358 -0.31 27.26 -0.80
CA ASN A 358 -0.30 28.71 -1.05
C ASN A 358 -0.84 29.49 0.16
N TYR A 359 -1.67 28.84 1.01
CA TYR A 359 -2.35 29.42 2.16
C TYR A 359 -2.16 28.55 3.41
N PRO A 360 -0.97 28.54 4.04
CA PRO A 360 -0.66 27.65 5.15
C PRO A 360 -1.54 27.90 6.37
N GLU A 361 -2.14 29.09 6.49
CA GLU A 361 -3.05 29.46 7.57
C GLU A 361 -4.39 28.69 7.52
N LYS A 362 -4.73 28.09 6.38
CA LYS A 362 -5.92 27.25 6.25
C LYS A 362 -5.71 25.83 6.77
N LEU A 363 -4.46 25.40 6.92
CA LEU A 363 -4.14 24.05 7.38
C LEU A 363 -4.37 23.89 8.87
N ASP A 364 -4.82 22.70 9.26
CA ASP A 364 -4.99 22.39 10.68
C ASP A 364 -3.63 22.47 11.41
N LYS A 365 -3.61 23.19 12.53
CA LYS A 365 -2.40 23.43 13.31
C LYS A 365 -1.75 22.15 13.84
N ALA A 366 -2.52 21.06 13.98
CA ALA A 366 -2.00 19.79 14.40
C ALA A 366 -1.06 19.15 13.36
N LEU A 367 -1.24 19.47 12.06
CA LEU A 367 -0.32 19.02 11.01
C LEU A 367 1.07 19.64 11.13
N ILE A 368 1.13 20.92 11.51
CA ILE A 368 2.36 21.74 11.48
C ILE A 368 3.17 21.58 12.78
N ARG A 369 2.95 20.51 13.56
CA ARG A 369 3.71 20.25 14.77
C ARG A 369 5.03 19.55 14.48
N PRO A 370 6.11 19.81 15.26
CA PRO A 370 7.34 19.03 15.21
C PRO A 370 7.05 17.52 15.36
N GLY A 371 7.80 16.68 14.62
CA GLY A 371 7.54 15.25 14.50
C GLY A 371 6.63 14.86 13.33
N ARG A 372 5.84 15.82 12.80
CA ARG A 372 5.02 15.69 11.58
C ARG A 372 5.59 16.56 10.48
N ILE A 373 5.75 17.86 10.76
CA ILE A 373 6.41 18.84 9.90
C ILE A 373 7.55 19.47 10.69
N ASP A 374 8.77 19.09 10.36
CA ASP A 374 9.99 19.56 11.03
C ASP A 374 10.49 20.87 10.44
N ILE A 375 10.20 21.11 9.16
CA ILE A 375 10.58 22.32 8.43
C ILE A 375 9.32 22.97 7.87
N ASN A 376 8.99 24.15 8.39
CA ASN A 376 7.95 25.02 7.83
C ASN A 376 8.64 26.19 7.13
N LEU A 377 8.67 26.16 5.77
CA LEU A 377 9.47 27.05 4.96
C LEU A 377 8.61 27.96 4.08
N ARG A 378 8.73 29.26 4.28
CA ARG A 378 8.16 30.23 3.36
C ARG A 378 9.08 30.41 2.16
N VAL A 379 8.57 30.14 0.96
CA VAL A 379 9.26 30.32 -0.31
C VAL A 379 8.72 31.59 -0.97
N GLY A 380 9.52 32.68 -0.93
CA GLY A 380 9.21 33.96 -1.56
C GLY A 380 9.75 34.08 -2.97
N TYR A 381 9.45 35.20 -3.62
CA TYR A 381 10.14 35.56 -4.85
C TYR A 381 11.60 35.84 -4.54
N CYS A 382 12.50 35.59 -5.51
CA CYS A 382 13.89 36.02 -5.43
C CYS A 382 13.95 37.55 -5.66
N ASP A 383 14.64 38.23 -4.76
CA ASP A 383 14.97 39.66 -4.93
C ASP A 383 16.03 39.81 -6.04
#